data_2b69492b8ba9e4a75863e11420345072
#
_entry.id   2b69492b8ba9e4a75863e11420345072
#
_cell.length_a   1.000
_cell.length_b   1.000
_cell.length_c   1.000
_cell.angle_alpha   90.00
_cell.angle_beta   90.00
_cell.angle_gamma   90.00
#
_symmetry.space_group_name_H-M   'P 1'
#
loop_
_entity.id
_entity.type
_entity.pdbx_description
1 polymer ?
#
loop_
_entity_poly.entity_id
_entity_poly.type
_entity_poly.pdbx_seq_one_letter_code
_entity_poly.pdbx_strand_id
1 'polypeptide(L)'
;MILEEKDLSSIITGAVRTWEENGEIHFSRFTEKQMALYAQKNGGELLKKTFATASMTLDFITDADKLSFDWFMREASSRRFYHFDFYVDGVMTDHYDAEKKTACARGHAEFMIPEGKHHITLYLPNLMMTTLYNVELHGATMFEPVKKVRKFYFVGDSITQGYDAIYPSMSYVNRVARVMNAEVLNQAIGSEIFDEHILDAALPYAPELVVIAYGTNDWAKCESRAQFLENAERFFLRARDVFPEAQIAYISPIWRGETDKDESPVGEFFASAKALGALAEECGLFHIDGQKLVPHLSAFYSDLTLHPNDLGFSFYAENFVRAICDF
;
A
#
# COMPACT_ATOMS: atom_id res chain seq x y z
N MET A 1 2.81 21.30 -21.40
CA MET A 1 1.37 21.09 -21.02
C MET A 1 1.32 21.05 -19.51
N ILE A 2 0.58 21.99 -18.89
CA ILE A 2 0.36 21.97 -17.44
C ILE A 2 -0.80 21.02 -17.14
N LEU A 3 -0.62 20.16 -16.15
CA LEU A 3 -1.65 19.22 -15.68
C LEU A 3 -2.36 19.83 -14.47
N GLU A 4 -3.68 19.97 -14.58
CA GLU A 4 -4.55 20.46 -13.51
C GLU A 4 -5.09 19.29 -12.65
N GLU A 5 -5.83 19.58 -11.59
CA GLU A 5 -6.46 18.58 -10.70
C GLU A 5 -7.24 17.51 -11.48
N LYS A 6 -8.06 17.92 -12.45
CA LYS A 6 -8.86 17.00 -13.30
C LYS A 6 -7.98 16.02 -14.10
N ASP A 7 -6.80 16.49 -14.57
CA ASP A 7 -5.87 15.67 -15.34
C ASP A 7 -5.20 14.65 -14.42
N LEU A 8 -4.70 15.10 -13.25
CA LEU A 8 -4.13 14.22 -12.25
C LEU A 8 -5.16 13.22 -11.71
N SER A 9 -6.41 13.64 -11.48
CA SER A 9 -7.50 12.75 -11.08
C SER A 9 -7.78 11.64 -12.10
N SER A 10 -7.51 11.89 -13.39
CA SER A 10 -7.70 10.91 -14.46
C SER A 10 -6.61 9.85 -14.56
N ILE A 11 -5.41 10.13 -14.00
CA ILE A 11 -4.22 9.28 -14.12
C ILE A 11 -3.73 8.74 -12.79
N ILE A 12 -4.22 9.26 -11.66
CA ILE A 12 -3.87 8.73 -10.35
C ILE A 12 -4.54 7.38 -10.13
N THR A 13 -3.78 6.38 -9.69
CA THR A 13 -4.29 5.12 -9.19
C THR A 13 -4.06 5.02 -7.68
N GLY A 14 -4.88 4.24 -6.99
CA GLY A 14 -4.77 4.05 -5.54
C GLY A 14 -5.35 5.19 -4.70
N ALA A 15 -6.00 6.17 -5.31
CA ALA A 15 -6.73 7.23 -4.63
C ALA A 15 -8.24 7.05 -4.80
N VAL A 16 -9.01 7.25 -3.72
CA VAL A 16 -10.48 7.31 -3.77
C VAL A 16 -10.99 8.74 -3.90
N ARG A 17 -10.13 9.72 -3.64
CA ARG A 17 -10.44 11.14 -3.76
C ARG A 17 -9.19 11.95 -4.12
N THR A 18 -9.40 12.92 -5.02
CA THR A 18 -8.43 13.95 -5.40
C THR A 18 -9.10 15.31 -5.26
N TRP A 19 -8.38 16.31 -4.77
CA TRP A 19 -8.90 17.69 -4.70
C TRP A 19 -7.75 18.69 -4.71
N GLU A 20 -8.06 19.91 -5.14
CA GLU A 20 -7.13 21.03 -5.05
C GLU A 20 -7.44 21.88 -3.82
N GLU A 21 -6.42 22.25 -3.07
CA GLU A 21 -6.50 23.17 -1.95
C GLU A 21 -5.24 24.05 -1.92
N ASN A 22 -5.42 25.39 -1.93
CA ASN A 22 -4.33 26.37 -1.93
C ASN A 22 -3.28 26.18 -3.04
N GLY A 23 -3.69 25.70 -4.22
CA GLY A 23 -2.82 25.43 -5.36
C GLY A 23 -2.02 24.14 -5.26
N GLU A 24 -2.25 23.32 -4.23
CA GLU A 24 -1.68 21.98 -4.07
C GLU A 24 -2.74 20.92 -4.37
N ILE A 25 -2.39 19.87 -5.10
CA ILE A 25 -3.28 18.75 -5.43
C ILE A 25 -3.04 17.64 -4.41
N HIS A 26 -4.11 17.31 -3.72
CA HIS A 26 -4.15 16.33 -2.63
C HIS A 26 -4.78 15.02 -3.07
N PHE A 27 -4.38 13.93 -2.42
CA PHE A 27 -4.87 12.59 -2.68
C PHE A 27 -5.27 11.90 -1.37
N SER A 28 -6.33 11.09 -1.39
CA SER A 28 -6.71 10.26 -0.26
C SER A 28 -7.00 8.83 -0.69
N ARG A 29 -6.47 7.87 0.07
CA ARG A 29 -6.76 6.42 -0.05
C ARG A 29 -8.02 6.04 0.72
N PHE A 30 -8.54 6.92 1.58
CA PHE A 30 -9.61 6.65 2.51
C PHE A 30 -10.82 7.54 2.24
N THR A 31 -12.03 7.00 2.52
CA THR A 31 -13.26 7.78 2.55
C THR A 31 -13.27 8.71 3.77
N GLU A 32 -14.11 9.75 3.73
CA GLU A 32 -14.27 10.66 4.87
C GLU A 32 -14.77 9.92 6.13
N LYS A 33 -15.63 8.92 5.94
CA LYS A 33 -16.13 8.07 7.02
C LYS A 33 -15.01 7.27 7.68
N GLN A 34 -14.12 6.65 6.88
CA GLN A 34 -12.95 5.93 7.40
C GLN A 34 -12.00 6.89 8.13
N MET A 35 -11.74 8.08 7.58
CA MET A 35 -10.90 9.08 8.24
C MET A 35 -11.49 9.56 9.56
N ALA A 36 -12.81 9.77 9.64
CA ALA A 36 -13.51 10.13 10.88
C ALA A 36 -13.38 9.01 11.94
N LEU A 37 -13.43 7.74 11.52
CA LEU A 37 -13.19 6.61 12.41
C LEU A 37 -11.76 6.64 12.96
N TYR A 38 -10.75 6.81 12.11
CA TYR A 38 -9.35 6.89 12.52
C TYR A 38 -9.06 8.10 13.42
N ALA A 39 -9.79 9.20 13.27
CA ALA A 39 -9.68 10.36 14.16
C ALA A 39 -10.10 10.05 15.61
N GLN A 40 -10.99 9.05 15.80
CA GLN A 40 -11.47 8.64 17.12
C GLN A 40 -10.64 7.48 17.72
N LYS A 41 -9.99 6.67 16.89
CA LYS A 41 -9.17 5.54 17.35
C LYS A 41 -7.88 6.02 18.00
N ASN A 42 -7.55 5.46 19.18
CA ASN A 42 -6.27 5.70 19.88
C ASN A 42 -5.88 7.19 19.97
N GLY A 43 -6.85 8.07 20.25
CA GLY A 43 -6.58 9.52 20.32
C GLY A 43 -6.16 10.14 18.99
N GLY A 44 -6.47 9.51 17.86
CA GLY A 44 -6.17 10.00 16.51
C GLY A 44 -4.75 9.68 16.01
N GLU A 45 -3.97 8.88 16.74
CA GLU A 45 -2.59 8.55 16.33
C GLU A 45 -2.51 7.88 14.95
N LEU A 46 -3.52 7.08 14.59
CA LEU A 46 -3.55 6.40 13.30
C LEU A 46 -4.03 7.32 12.17
N LEU A 47 -4.76 8.40 12.49
CA LEU A 47 -5.29 9.31 11.45
C LEU A 47 -4.19 9.86 10.56
N LYS A 48 -3.05 10.30 11.12
CA LYS A 48 -1.96 10.84 10.30
C LYS A 48 -1.45 9.84 9.24
N LYS A 49 -1.55 8.55 9.51
CA LYS A 49 -1.08 7.49 8.60
C LYS A 49 -2.01 7.28 7.40
N THR A 50 -3.27 7.71 7.50
CA THR A 50 -4.22 7.67 6.38
C THR A 50 -3.82 8.62 5.25
N PHE A 51 -3.06 9.69 5.57
CA PHE A 51 -2.60 10.67 4.59
C PHE A 51 -1.42 10.21 3.74
N ALA A 52 -0.74 9.12 4.12
CA ALA A 52 0.36 8.58 3.31
C ALA A 52 -0.13 8.18 1.91
N THR A 53 0.67 8.47 0.88
CA THR A 53 0.36 8.15 -0.52
C THR A 53 0.77 6.72 -0.91
N ALA A 54 0.62 5.76 0.02
CA ALA A 54 1.03 4.38 -0.17
C ALA A 54 0.37 3.74 -1.41
N SER A 55 1.21 3.19 -2.28
CA SER A 55 0.85 2.54 -3.55
C SER A 55 0.07 3.43 -4.53
N MET A 56 0.10 4.75 -4.37
CA MET A 56 -0.44 5.65 -5.39
C MET A 56 0.56 5.83 -6.52
N THR A 57 0.08 5.84 -7.76
CA THR A 57 0.90 6.11 -8.95
C THR A 57 0.19 7.06 -9.90
N LEU A 58 0.95 7.91 -10.60
CA LEU A 58 0.47 8.57 -11.82
C LEU A 58 0.80 7.64 -13.00
N ASP A 59 -0.20 7.25 -13.78
CA ASP A 59 -0.10 6.22 -14.82
C ASP A 59 -0.73 6.72 -16.13
N PHE A 60 0.11 7.07 -17.11
CA PHE A 60 -0.33 7.74 -18.34
C PHE A 60 0.61 7.48 -19.52
N ILE A 61 0.14 7.81 -20.73
CA ILE A 61 0.91 7.77 -21.97
C ILE A 61 1.12 9.19 -22.47
N THR A 62 2.34 9.53 -22.90
CA THR A 62 2.70 10.84 -23.42
C THR A 62 3.84 10.74 -24.42
N ASP A 63 4.01 11.81 -25.20
CA ASP A 63 5.16 12.08 -26.08
C ASP A 63 6.02 13.26 -25.57
N ALA A 64 5.87 13.62 -24.30
CA ALA A 64 6.65 14.68 -23.67
C ALA A 64 8.14 14.34 -23.60
N ASP A 65 8.99 15.37 -23.63
CA ASP A 65 10.46 15.24 -23.44
C ASP A 65 10.84 15.12 -21.95
N LYS A 66 9.99 15.66 -21.06
CA LYS A 66 10.26 15.74 -19.62
C LYS A 66 8.96 15.91 -18.82
N LEU A 67 8.89 15.24 -17.68
CA LEU A 67 7.94 15.51 -16.60
C LEU A 67 8.63 16.34 -15.52
N SER A 68 8.02 17.43 -15.08
CA SER A 68 8.46 18.17 -13.89
C SER A 68 7.28 18.48 -12.98
N PHE A 69 7.55 18.58 -11.69
CA PHE A 69 6.56 18.98 -10.69
C PHE A 69 7.21 19.51 -9.42
N ASP A 70 6.50 20.37 -8.73
CA ASP A 70 6.80 20.71 -7.36
C ASP A 70 6.02 19.81 -6.42
N TRP A 71 6.58 19.55 -5.25
CA TRP A 71 5.95 18.70 -4.25
C TRP A 71 6.08 19.27 -2.84
N PHE A 72 5.10 18.95 -2.00
CA PHE A 72 5.16 19.18 -0.57
C PHE A 72 4.87 17.87 0.16
N MET A 73 5.67 17.57 1.18
CA MET A 73 5.54 16.36 1.99
C MET A 73 5.47 16.65 3.47
N ARG A 74 4.67 15.85 4.17
CA ARG A 74 4.60 15.80 5.62
C ARG A 74 4.74 14.37 6.12
N GLU A 75 5.20 14.23 7.37
CA GLU A 75 5.22 12.95 8.06
C GLU A 75 3.82 12.33 8.12
N ALA A 76 3.68 11.11 7.63
CA ALA A 76 2.47 10.31 7.71
C ALA A 76 2.74 8.90 8.26
N SER A 77 3.94 8.64 8.74
CA SER A 77 4.32 7.38 9.37
C SER A 77 5.50 7.60 10.33
N SER A 78 5.98 6.53 10.97
CA SER A 78 7.23 6.56 11.75
C SER A 78 8.49 6.56 10.87
N ARG A 79 8.35 6.48 9.56
CA ARG A 79 9.44 6.56 8.58
C ARG A 79 9.39 7.91 7.86
N ARG A 80 10.53 8.57 7.77
CA ARG A 80 10.67 9.94 7.25
C ARG A 80 11.57 10.01 6.04
N PHE A 81 11.62 8.96 5.27
CA PHE A 81 12.30 8.94 3.97
C PHE A 81 11.25 8.88 2.86
N TYR A 82 11.61 9.38 1.70
CA TYR A 82 10.73 9.41 0.54
C TYR A 82 11.52 9.27 -0.74
N HIS A 83 10.94 8.50 -1.66
CA HIS A 83 11.39 8.34 -3.03
C HIS A 83 10.21 8.51 -3.96
N PHE A 84 10.47 9.11 -5.12
CA PHE A 84 9.63 8.97 -6.30
C PHE A 84 10.35 8.05 -7.25
N ASP A 85 9.71 6.99 -7.69
CA ASP A 85 10.30 6.08 -8.67
C ASP A 85 9.66 6.33 -10.03
N PHE A 86 10.50 6.57 -11.04
CA PHE A 86 10.07 6.92 -12.37
C PHE A 86 10.32 5.77 -13.34
N TYR A 87 9.25 5.33 -13.98
CA TYR A 87 9.24 4.21 -14.93
C TYR A 87 8.83 4.68 -16.32
N VAL A 88 9.57 4.22 -17.32
CA VAL A 88 9.24 4.37 -18.74
C VAL A 88 9.07 2.97 -19.32
N ASP A 89 7.90 2.69 -19.92
CA ASP A 89 7.55 1.40 -20.53
C ASP A 89 7.79 0.20 -19.59
N GLY A 90 7.49 0.37 -18.30
CA GLY A 90 7.62 -0.68 -17.29
C GLY A 90 9.04 -0.89 -16.73
N VAL A 91 10.00 -0.09 -17.17
CA VAL A 91 11.39 -0.12 -16.68
C VAL A 91 11.66 1.13 -15.81
N MET A 92 12.21 0.94 -14.62
CA MET A 92 12.67 2.03 -13.78
C MET A 92 13.87 2.71 -14.44
N THR A 93 13.70 3.95 -14.84
CA THR A 93 14.74 4.72 -15.53
C THR A 93 15.39 5.77 -14.64
N ASP A 94 14.67 6.24 -13.64
CA ASP A 94 15.15 7.27 -12.72
C ASP A 94 14.41 7.21 -11.39
N HIS A 95 14.91 7.94 -10.39
CA HIS A 95 14.27 8.16 -9.11
C HIS A 95 14.68 9.51 -8.53
N TYR A 96 13.83 10.05 -7.68
CA TYR A 96 14.15 11.24 -6.89
C TYR A 96 14.01 10.92 -5.41
N ASP A 97 15.02 11.25 -4.61
CA ASP A 97 15.01 11.01 -3.17
C ASP A 97 15.53 12.21 -2.37
N ALA A 98 15.32 12.14 -1.05
CA ALA A 98 15.93 13.06 -0.12
C ALA A 98 17.07 12.37 0.64
N GLU A 99 18.24 12.95 0.58
CA GLU A 99 19.38 12.52 1.39
C GLU A 99 19.12 12.62 2.91
N LYS A 100 18.19 13.49 3.33
CA LYS A 100 17.91 13.76 4.75
C LYS A 100 16.49 13.33 5.11
N LYS A 101 16.38 12.53 6.17
CA LYS A 101 15.10 12.20 6.80
C LYS A 101 14.50 13.47 7.44
N THR A 102 13.32 13.87 6.98
CA THR A 102 12.64 15.07 7.47
C THR A 102 11.15 14.80 7.69
N ALA A 103 10.57 15.49 8.68
CA ALA A 103 9.12 15.41 8.94
C ALA A 103 8.29 16.26 7.96
N CYS A 104 8.91 17.24 7.31
CA CYS A 104 8.26 18.16 6.37
C CYS A 104 9.31 18.68 5.38
N ALA A 105 8.98 18.65 4.09
CA ALA A 105 9.86 19.16 3.03
C ALA A 105 9.05 19.67 1.84
N ARG A 106 9.66 20.57 1.07
CA ARG A 106 9.21 21.02 -0.25
C ARG A 106 10.38 20.86 -1.22
N GLY A 107 10.08 20.62 -2.47
CA GLY A 107 11.10 20.51 -3.50
C GLY A 107 10.52 20.46 -4.89
N HIS A 108 11.42 20.26 -5.83
CA HIS A 108 11.16 20.14 -7.25
C HIS A 108 11.78 18.83 -7.75
N ALA A 109 11.10 18.16 -8.66
CA ALA A 109 11.60 16.97 -9.33
C ALA A 109 11.41 17.10 -10.85
N GLU A 110 12.40 16.61 -11.58
CA GLU A 110 12.40 16.53 -13.05
C GLU A 110 12.82 15.14 -13.49
N PHE A 111 12.09 14.57 -14.47
CA PHE A 111 12.40 13.27 -15.06
C PHE A 111 12.43 13.40 -16.59
N MET A 112 13.52 13.00 -17.21
CA MET A 112 13.65 12.99 -18.66
C MET A 112 12.89 11.80 -19.26
N ILE A 113 12.19 12.04 -20.36
CA ILE A 113 11.45 11.03 -21.12
C ILE A 113 12.15 10.87 -22.46
N PRO A 114 12.44 9.65 -22.93
CA PRO A 114 12.99 9.42 -24.26
C PRO A 114 12.07 9.99 -25.37
N GLU A 115 12.66 10.26 -26.55
CA GLU A 115 11.88 10.68 -27.72
C GLU A 115 10.87 9.61 -28.14
N GLY A 116 9.63 10.04 -28.36
CA GLY A 116 8.54 9.17 -28.82
C GLY A 116 7.37 9.05 -27.84
N LYS A 117 6.46 8.15 -28.14
CA LYS A 117 5.29 7.86 -27.29
C LYS A 117 5.64 6.78 -26.27
N HIS A 118 5.54 7.11 -24.98
CA HIS A 118 5.89 6.23 -23.89
C HIS A 118 4.81 6.12 -22.83
N HIS A 119 4.74 4.96 -22.17
CA HIS A 119 3.95 4.73 -20.98
C HIS A 119 4.78 5.13 -19.76
N ILE A 120 4.29 6.09 -19.00
CA ILE A 120 4.92 6.62 -17.80
C ILE A 120 4.18 6.13 -16.57
N THR A 121 4.93 5.64 -15.57
CA THR A 121 4.41 5.36 -14.23
C THR A 121 5.30 6.06 -13.20
N LEU A 122 4.77 7.03 -12.48
CA LEU A 122 5.43 7.69 -11.35
C LEU A 122 4.85 7.16 -10.05
N TYR A 123 5.66 6.45 -9.25
CA TYR A 123 5.28 6.00 -7.91
C TYR A 123 5.47 7.12 -6.90
N LEU A 124 4.43 7.38 -6.10
CA LEU A 124 4.49 8.33 -5.00
C LEU A 124 5.05 7.68 -3.73
N PRO A 125 5.60 8.45 -2.78
CA PRO A 125 6.14 7.93 -1.51
C PRO A 125 5.12 7.14 -0.70
N ASN A 126 5.45 5.91 -0.28
CA ASN A 126 4.54 5.05 0.47
C ASN A 126 4.24 5.53 1.90
N LEU A 127 5.13 6.31 2.52
CA LEU A 127 5.15 6.51 3.97
C LEU A 127 5.04 7.99 4.38
N MET A 128 4.94 8.87 3.39
CA MET A 128 4.75 10.30 3.57
C MET A 128 3.41 10.75 2.97
N MET A 129 2.80 11.77 3.54
CA MET A 129 1.76 12.52 2.86
C MET A 129 2.44 13.34 1.76
N THR A 130 1.95 13.25 0.54
CA THR A 130 2.52 13.97 -0.61
C THR A 130 1.42 14.73 -1.33
N THR A 131 1.66 16.02 -1.61
CA THR A 131 0.88 16.85 -2.52
C THR A 131 1.74 17.26 -3.70
N LEU A 132 1.13 17.47 -4.85
CA LEU A 132 1.79 17.89 -6.08
C LEU A 132 1.23 19.22 -6.55
N TYR A 133 2.07 20.05 -7.16
CA TYR A 133 1.68 21.31 -7.81
C TYR A 133 2.65 21.63 -8.94
N ASN A 134 2.26 22.54 -9.83
CA ASN A 134 3.05 22.91 -11.02
C ASN A 134 3.49 21.68 -11.84
N VAL A 135 2.59 20.69 -11.99
CA VAL A 135 2.89 19.48 -12.75
C VAL A 135 2.87 19.80 -14.23
N GLU A 136 3.98 19.59 -14.93
CA GLU A 136 4.13 19.94 -16.34
C GLU A 136 4.78 18.82 -17.16
N LEU A 137 4.17 18.56 -18.32
CA LEU A 137 4.72 17.74 -19.40
C LEU A 137 5.30 18.67 -20.46
N HIS A 138 6.63 18.76 -20.50
CA HIS A 138 7.34 19.63 -21.45
C HIS A 138 7.37 19.00 -22.83
N GLY A 139 7.09 19.84 -23.87
CA GLY A 139 7.07 19.37 -25.27
C GLY A 139 5.88 18.50 -25.66
N ALA A 140 5.01 18.12 -24.71
CA ALA A 140 3.90 17.20 -24.98
C ALA A 140 2.91 17.73 -26.01
N THR A 141 2.59 16.88 -27.00
CA THR A 141 1.46 17.07 -27.92
C THR A 141 0.32 16.10 -27.64
N MET A 142 0.58 15.04 -26.86
CA MET A 142 -0.41 14.06 -26.43
C MET A 142 -0.29 13.70 -24.94
N PHE A 143 -1.45 13.36 -24.35
CA PHE A 143 -1.58 12.88 -22.97
C PHE A 143 -2.82 12.00 -22.90
N GLU A 144 -2.65 10.74 -22.47
CA GLU A 144 -3.72 9.75 -22.37
C GLU A 144 -3.62 8.99 -21.04
N PRO A 145 -4.71 8.96 -20.23
CA PRO A 145 -4.75 8.10 -19.03
C PRO A 145 -4.63 6.62 -19.38
N VAL A 146 -3.86 5.87 -18.59
CA VAL A 146 -3.82 4.41 -18.67
C VAL A 146 -4.91 3.84 -17.76
N LYS A 147 -5.75 2.96 -18.31
CA LYS A 147 -6.80 2.27 -17.55
C LYS A 147 -6.38 0.83 -17.32
N LYS A 148 -6.33 0.43 -16.07
CA LYS A 148 -6.15 -0.96 -15.67
C LYS A 148 -7.53 -1.65 -15.65
N VAL A 149 -7.57 -2.89 -16.11
CA VAL A 149 -8.81 -3.70 -16.12
C VAL A 149 -9.02 -4.35 -14.76
N ARG A 150 -7.94 -4.83 -14.15
CA ARG A 150 -7.96 -5.50 -12.85
C ARG A 150 -7.94 -4.49 -11.72
N LYS A 151 -8.69 -4.76 -10.64
CA LYS A 151 -8.74 -3.90 -9.45
C LYS A 151 -8.55 -4.75 -8.19
N PHE A 152 -7.50 -4.45 -7.44
CA PHE A 152 -7.18 -5.12 -6.18
C PHE A 152 -7.28 -4.16 -5.01
N TYR A 153 -7.83 -4.63 -3.91
CA TYR A 153 -7.93 -3.88 -2.67
C TYR A 153 -7.10 -4.56 -1.58
N PHE A 154 -6.16 -3.83 -1.02
CA PHE A 154 -5.30 -4.32 0.05
C PHE A 154 -5.62 -3.63 1.36
N VAL A 155 -5.82 -4.42 2.42
CA VAL A 155 -5.90 -3.98 3.81
C VAL A 155 -4.90 -4.76 4.64
N GLY A 156 -4.24 -4.08 5.58
CA GLY A 156 -3.19 -4.69 6.37
C GLY A 156 -2.45 -3.67 7.23
N ASP A 157 -1.34 -4.10 7.74
CA ASP A 157 -0.51 -3.33 8.65
C ASP A 157 0.66 -2.59 7.95
N SER A 158 1.75 -2.32 8.68
CA SER A 158 2.94 -1.65 8.16
C SER A 158 3.58 -2.37 6.99
N ILE A 159 3.57 -3.69 6.97
CA ILE A 159 4.20 -4.49 5.91
C ILE A 159 3.45 -4.24 4.59
N THR A 160 2.13 -4.29 4.63
CA THR A 160 1.28 -4.02 3.46
C THR A 160 1.30 -2.55 3.05
N GLN A 161 1.46 -1.61 3.99
CA GLN A 161 1.67 -0.20 3.67
C GLN A 161 3.00 0.05 2.93
N GLY A 162 3.97 -0.87 3.03
CA GLY A 162 5.28 -0.79 2.38
C GLY A 162 6.38 -0.23 3.29
N TYR A 163 6.29 -0.42 4.61
CA TYR A 163 7.35 -0.03 5.55
C TYR A 163 8.66 -0.70 5.19
N ASP A 164 9.71 0.13 5.18
CA ASP A 164 11.09 -0.23 4.91
C ASP A 164 11.40 -0.71 3.48
N ALA A 165 10.43 -0.66 2.54
CA ALA A 165 10.76 -0.57 1.13
C ALA A 165 11.43 0.79 0.88
N ILE A 166 12.69 0.80 0.45
CA ILE A 166 13.42 2.04 0.16
C ILE A 166 12.75 2.73 -1.04
N TYR A 167 12.54 1.99 -2.10
CA TYR A 167 11.84 2.43 -3.29
C TYR A 167 10.34 2.07 -3.18
N PRO A 168 9.40 3.02 -3.33
CA PRO A 168 7.97 2.72 -3.25
C PRO A 168 7.54 1.64 -4.24
N SER A 169 8.12 1.60 -5.43
CA SER A 169 7.85 0.58 -6.45
C SER A 169 8.26 -0.83 -6.03
N MET A 170 9.11 -0.97 -4.99
CA MET A 170 9.63 -2.25 -4.51
C MET A 170 8.79 -2.86 -3.38
N SER A 171 7.83 -2.15 -2.79
CA SER A 171 6.86 -2.78 -1.87
C SER A 171 6.12 -3.92 -2.58
N TYR A 172 5.75 -4.97 -1.84
CA TYR A 172 5.13 -6.13 -2.48
C TYR A 172 3.82 -5.78 -3.20
N VAL A 173 3.02 -4.86 -2.65
CA VAL A 173 1.75 -4.42 -3.26
C VAL A 173 2.01 -3.80 -4.64
N ASN A 174 3.00 -2.89 -4.76
CA ASN A 174 3.34 -2.26 -6.02
C ASN A 174 3.95 -3.24 -7.03
N ARG A 175 4.73 -4.20 -6.57
CA ARG A 175 5.26 -5.28 -7.43
C ARG A 175 4.14 -6.18 -7.96
N VAL A 176 3.20 -6.57 -7.10
CA VAL A 176 2.00 -7.34 -7.50
C VAL A 176 1.18 -6.55 -8.51
N ALA A 177 0.91 -5.27 -8.24
CA ALA A 177 0.19 -4.38 -9.17
C ALA A 177 0.81 -4.36 -10.56
N ARG A 178 2.14 -4.24 -10.62
CA ARG A 178 2.90 -4.19 -11.88
C ARG A 178 2.86 -5.52 -12.63
N VAL A 179 3.13 -6.64 -11.93
CA VAL A 179 3.14 -7.99 -12.53
C VAL A 179 1.75 -8.38 -13.02
N MET A 180 0.71 -8.08 -12.26
CA MET A 180 -0.67 -8.43 -12.57
C MET A 180 -1.37 -7.41 -13.48
N ASN A 181 -0.69 -6.32 -13.84
CA ASN A 181 -1.26 -5.18 -14.57
C ASN A 181 -2.57 -4.68 -13.94
N ALA A 182 -2.56 -4.53 -12.61
CA ALA A 182 -3.72 -4.16 -11.81
C ALA A 182 -3.60 -2.73 -11.26
N GLU A 183 -4.74 -2.05 -11.16
CA GLU A 183 -4.91 -0.92 -10.26
C GLU A 183 -5.01 -1.45 -8.83
N VAL A 184 -4.35 -0.81 -7.88
CA VAL A 184 -4.42 -1.20 -6.46
C VAL A 184 -4.88 -0.04 -5.61
N LEU A 185 -5.83 -0.30 -4.72
CA LEU A 185 -6.15 0.56 -3.60
C LEU A 185 -5.55 -0.07 -2.34
N ASN A 186 -4.53 0.57 -1.79
CA ASN A 186 -3.85 0.09 -0.58
C ASN A 186 -4.29 0.91 0.64
N GLN A 187 -5.20 0.38 1.45
CA GLN A 187 -5.65 1.01 2.70
C GLN A 187 -4.95 0.44 3.95
N ALA A 188 -3.78 -0.16 3.79
CA ALA A 188 -2.99 -0.60 4.92
C ALA A 188 -2.41 0.57 5.73
N ILE A 189 -2.32 0.39 7.05
CA ILE A 189 -1.80 1.37 8.01
C ILE A 189 -0.87 0.70 9.01
N GLY A 190 0.33 1.26 9.17
CA GLY A 190 1.29 0.76 10.17
C GLY A 190 0.71 0.73 11.59
N SER A 191 0.91 -0.39 12.27
CA SER A 191 0.38 -0.69 13.62
C SER A 191 -1.11 -0.99 13.70
N GLU A 192 -1.83 -1.08 12.57
CA GLU A 192 -3.25 -1.47 12.56
C GLU A 192 -3.42 -2.96 12.91
N ILE A 193 -4.59 -3.29 13.38
CA ILE A 193 -5.06 -4.63 13.77
C ILE A 193 -6.41 -4.90 13.10
N PHE A 194 -6.94 -6.11 13.24
CA PHE A 194 -8.30 -6.43 12.80
C PHE A 194 -9.32 -5.50 13.46
N ASP A 195 -10.01 -4.71 12.64
CA ASP A 195 -11.14 -3.88 13.03
C ASP A 195 -12.12 -3.81 11.85
N GLU A 196 -13.21 -4.53 11.95
CA GLU A 196 -14.22 -4.65 10.90
C GLU A 196 -14.87 -3.31 10.50
N HIS A 197 -14.80 -2.29 11.38
CA HIS A 197 -15.41 -0.97 11.14
C HIS A 197 -14.67 -0.16 10.07
N ILE A 198 -13.40 -0.49 9.77
CA ILE A 198 -12.66 0.19 8.71
C ILE A 198 -13.15 -0.19 7.31
N LEU A 199 -13.88 -1.31 7.17
CA LEU A 199 -14.43 -1.75 5.90
C LEU A 199 -15.70 -0.95 5.58
N ASP A 200 -15.57 0.02 4.68
CA ASP A 200 -16.66 0.91 4.29
C ASP A 200 -17.42 0.35 3.08
N ALA A 201 -18.70 -0.01 3.28
CA ALA A 201 -19.56 -0.48 2.19
C ALA A 201 -19.88 0.60 1.14
N ALA A 202 -19.61 1.87 1.43
CA ALA A 202 -19.76 2.98 0.49
C ALA A 202 -18.42 3.36 -0.21
N LEU A 203 -17.38 2.52 -0.08
CA LEU A 203 -16.11 2.73 -0.77
C LEU A 203 -16.34 2.82 -2.29
N PRO A 204 -15.93 3.92 -2.97
CA PRO A 204 -16.14 4.08 -4.42
C PRO A 204 -15.10 3.28 -5.23
N TYR A 205 -14.92 2.01 -4.87
CA TYR A 205 -13.95 1.11 -5.47
C TYR A 205 -14.51 -0.33 -5.44
N ALA A 206 -14.67 -0.93 -6.60
CA ALA A 206 -15.18 -2.28 -6.75
C ALA A 206 -14.03 -3.24 -7.13
N PRO A 207 -13.36 -3.87 -6.15
CA PRO A 207 -12.26 -4.79 -6.41
C PRO A 207 -12.76 -6.14 -6.93
N GLU A 208 -11.98 -6.79 -7.78
CA GLU A 208 -12.12 -8.22 -8.10
C GLU A 208 -11.42 -9.11 -7.06
N LEU A 209 -10.36 -8.57 -6.41
CA LEU A 209 -9.61 -9.25 -5.37
C LEU A 209 -9.43 -8.35 -4.15
N VAL A 210 -9.82 -8.82 -2.98
CA VAL A 210 -9.54 -8.23 -1.68
C VAL A 210 -8.45 -9.05 -1.01
N VAL A 211 -7.38 -8.40 -0.56
CA VAL A 211 -6.26 -9.02 0.16
C VAL A 211 -6.21 -8.47 1.58
N ILE A 212 -6.36 -9.36 2.54
CA ILE A 212 -6.31 -9.07 3.97
C ILE A 212 -4.97 -9.59 4.53
N ALA A 213 -4.16 -8.71 5.16
CA ALA A 213 -2.85 -9.07 5.71
C ALA A 213 -2.65 -8.45 7.10
N TYR A 214 -3.32 -9.01 8.09
CA TYR A 214 -3.23 -8.66 9.50
C TYR A 214 -2.81 -9.86 10.35
N GLY A 215 -2.54 -9.64 11.63
CA GLY A 215 -2.32 -10.66 12.63
C GLY A 215 -1.00 -10.50 13.39
N THR A 216 0.04 -9.89 12.80
CA THR A 216 1.33 -9.72 13.51
C THR A 216 1.23 -8.69 14.63
N ASN A 217 0.48 -7.59 14.44
CA ASN A 217 0.21 -6.61 15.49
C ASN A 217 -0.84 -7.12 16.49
N ASP A 218 -1.84 -7.85 16.00
CA ASP A 218 -2.87 -8.48 16.82
C ASP A 218 -2.26 -9.46 17.83
N TRP A 219 -1.31 -10.28 17.37
CA TRP A 219 -0.56 -11.20 18.24
C TRP A 219 0.15 -10.46 19.38
N ALA A 220 0.68 -9.26 19.12
CA ALA A 220 1.38 -8.47 20.12
C ALA A 220 0.47 -7.61 21.01
N LYS A 221 -0.78 -7.33 20.60
CA LYS A 221 -1.66 -6.36 21.26
C LYS A 221 -2.92 -6.96 21.87
N CYS A 222 -3.40 -8.13 21.42
CA CYS A 222 -4.58 -8.75 21.98
C CYS A 222 -4.28 -9.32 23.39
N GLU A 223 -5.25 -9.18 24.28
CA GLU A 223 -5.15 -9.59 25.68
C GLU A 223 -5.38 -11.10 25.86
N SER A 224 -5.89 -11.78 24.83
CA SER A 224 -6.13 -13.23 24.87
C SER A 224 -6.23 -13.80 23.45
N ARG A 225 -6.01 -15.14 23.37
CA ARG A 225 -6.24 -15.90 22.13
C ARG A 225 -7.69 -15.84 21.65
N ALA A 226 -8.65 -15.81 22.57
CA ALA A 226 -10.07 -15.71 22.22
C ALA A 226 -10.37 -14.38 21.52
N GLN A 227 -9.93 -13.25 22.07
CA GLN A 227 -10.07 -11.93 21.47
C GLN A 227 -9.38 -11.85 20.09
N PHE A 228 -8.18 -12.40 19.97
CA PHE A 228 -7.42 -12.46 18.74
C PHE A 228 -8.18 -13.14 17.60
N LEU A 229 -8.75 -14.31 17.86
CA LEU A 229 -9.52 -15.05 16.85
C LEU A 229 -10.89 -14.40 16.57
N GLU A 230 -11.58 -13.92 17.61
CA GLU A 230 -12.88 -13.24 17.45
C GLU A 230 -12.78 -11.96 16.60
N ASN A 231 -11.74 -11.14 16.80
CA ASN A 231 -11.52 -9.95 15.99
C ASN A 231 -11.28 -10.32 14.52
N ALA A 232 -10.50 -11.35 14.26
CA ALA A 232 -10.23 -11.84 12.91
C ALA A 232 -11.51 -12.37 12.24
N GLU A 233 -12.30 -13.19 12.95
CA GLU A 233 -13.56 -13.75 12.45
C GLU A 233 -14.53 -12.64 12.04
N ARG A 234 -14.77 -11.65 12.91
CA ARG A 234 -15.62 -10.51 12.60
C ARG A 234 -15.14 -9.75 11.36
N PHE A 235 -13.83 -9.55 11.24
CA PHE A 235 -13.25 -8.88 10.08
C PHE A 235 -13.46 -9.68 8.79
N PHE A 236 -13.22 -11.00 8.81
CA PHE A 236 -13.38 -11.87 7.65
C PHE A 236 -14.84 -11.92 7.17
N LEU A 237 -15.77 -12.10 8.10
CA LEU A 237 -17.21 -12.10 7.79
C LEU A 237 -17.65 -10.74 7.24
N ARG A 238 -17.17 -9.65 7.85
CA ARG A 238 -17.47 -8.30 7.37
C ARG A 238 -16.91 -8.03 5.97
N ALA A 239 -15.72 -8.51 5.66
CA ALA A 239 -15.13 -8.36 4.33
C ALA A 239 -16.00 -9.04 3.25
N ARG A 240 -16.53 -10.21 3.53
CA ARG A 240 -17.47 -10.91 2.63
C ARG A 240 -18.77 -10.14 2.43
N ASP A 241 -19.30 -9.54 3.48
CA ASP A 241 -20.53 -8.73 3.40
C ASP A 241 -20.32 -7.46 2.58
N VAL A 242 -19.15 -6.81 2.73
CA VAL A 242 -18.84 -5.55 2.03
C VAL A 242 -18.47 -5.78 0.57
N PHE A 243 -17.80 -6.88 0.26
CA PHE A 243 -17.29 -7.21 -1.08
C PHE A 243 -17.81 -8.56 -1.60
N PRO A 244 -19.15 -8.72 -1.74
CA PRO A 244 -19.75 -10.03 -2.07
C PRO A 244 -19.35 -10.57 -3.45
N GLU A 245 -18.95 -9.70 -4.38
CA GLU A 245 -18.55 -10.07 -5.74
C GLU A 245 -17.03 -10.30 -5.89
N ALA A 246 -16.24 -9.94 -4.87
CA ALA A 246 -14.80 -10.07 -4.92
C ALA A 246 -14.34 -11.45 -4.42
N GLN A 247 -13.26 -11.95 -4.99
CA GLN A 247 -12.46 -12.98 -4.35
C GLN A 247 -11.75 -12.38 -3.14
N ILE A 248 -11.71 -13.10 -2.02
CA ILE A 248 -11.07 -12.61 -0.80
C ILE A 248 -9.95 -13.58 -0.40
N ALA A 249 -8.73 -13.06 -0.41
CA ALA A 249 -7.54 -13.76 0.05
C ALA A 249 -7.11 -13.22 1.42
N TYR A 250 -6.77 -14.12 2.33
CA TYR A 250 -6.14 -13.79 3.59
C TYR A 250 -4.70 -14.29 3.60
N ILE A 251 -3.76 -13.39 3.91
CA ILE A 251 -2.36 -13.72 4.13
C ILE A 251 -2.13 -13.81 5.64
N SER A 252 -1.83 -15.01 6.15
CA SER A 252 -1.43 -15.15 7.55
C SER A 252 -0.08 -14.46 7.82
N PRO A 253 0.24 -14.10 9.09
CA PRO A 253 1.49 -13.40 9.41
C PRO A 253 2.71 -14.08 8.80
N ILE A 254 3.58 -13.26 8.16
CA ILE A 254 4.88 -13.73 7.66
C ILE A 254 5.82 -14.02 8.81
N TRP A 255 6.96 -14.65 8.52
CA TRP A 255 8.00 -14.87 9.53
C TRP A 255 8.40 -13.55 10.22
N ARG A 256 8.61 -13.62 11.51
CA ARG A 256 9.29 -12.59 12.31
C ARG A 256 10.31 -13.20 13.24
N GLY A 257 11.42 -12.49 13.44
CA GLY A 257 12.42 -12.87 14.42
C GLY A 257 11.97 -12.56 15.85
N GLU A 258 12.72 -13.04 16.82
CA GLU A 258 12.55 -12.71 18.25
C GLU A 258 11.20 -13.14 18.88
N THR A 259 10.52 -14.12 18.27
CA THR A 259 9.26 -14.66 18.82
C THR A 259 9.44 -15.41 20.13
N ASP A 260 10.66 -15.84 20.45
CA ASP A 260 11.00 -16.59 21.66
C ASP A 260 11.14 -15.70 22.91
N LYS A 261 11.21 -14.37 22.71
CA LYS A 261 11.47 -13.40 23.80
C LYS A 261 10.19 -12.86 24.43
N ASP A 262 9.05 -12.93 23.72
CA ASP A 262 7.79 -12.35 24.16
C ASP A 262 6.77 -13.43 24.48
N GLU A 263 6.42 -13.56 25.77
CA GLU A 263 5.24 -14.34 26.20
C GLU A 263 3.96 -13.57 25.82
N SER A 264 3.48 -13.75 24.58
CA SER A 264 2.20 -13.17 24.19
C SER A 264 1.02 -13.90 24.86
N PRO A 265 0.01 -13.16 25.38
CA PRO A 265 -1.24 -13.76 25.85
C PRO A 265 -2.00 -14.55 24.78
N VAL A 266 -1.70 -14.32 23.51
CA VAL A 266 -2.26 -15.05 22.37
C VAL A 266 -1.64 -16.44 22.20
N GLY A 267 -0.42 -16.63 22.71
CA GLY A 267 0.35 -17.88 22.62
C GLY A 267 1.48 -17.81 21.59
N GLU A 268 2.01 -18.93 21.21
CA GLU A 268 3.14 -19.06 20.29
C GLU A 268 2.79 -18.50 18.91
N PHE A 269 3.71 -17.74 18.31
CA PHE A 269 3.46 -16.94 17.09
C PHE A 269 3.06 -17.79 15.89
N PHE A 270 3.81 -18.84 15.58
CA PHE A 270 3.55 -19.68 14.40
C PHE A 270 2.25 -20.49 14.53
N ALA A 271 1.96 -20.98 15.76
CA ALA A 271 0.69 -21.65 16.05
C ALA A 271 -0.50 -20.67 15.94
N SER A 272 -0.29 -19.41 16.29
CA SER A 272 -1.30 -18.34 16.17
C SER A 272 -1.53 -17.96 14.71
N ALA A 273 -0.47 -17.82 13.91
CA ALA A 273 -0.57 -17.58 12.46
C ALA A 273 -1.31 -18.72 11.74
N LYS A 274 -1.00 -19.99 12.10
CA LYS A 274 -1.70 -21.16 11.56
C LYS A 274 -3.18 -21.20 11.94
N ALA A 275 -3.53 -20.79 13.17
CA ALA A 275 -4.92 -20.74 13.61
C ALA A 275 -5.72 -19.69 12.85
N LEU A 276 -5.13 -18.52 12.54
CA LEU A 276 -5.77 -17.52 11.68
C LEU A 276 -6.00 -18.05 10.26
N GLY A 277 -5.05 -18.80 9.70
CA GLY A 277 -5.22 -19.41 8.38
C GLY A 277 -6.39 -20.40 8.35
N ALA A 278 -6.50 -21.30 9.34
CA ALA A 278 -7.61 -22.22 9.46
C ALA A 278 -8.96 -21.47 9.62
N LEU A 279 -9.00 -20.44 10.46
CA LEU A 279 -10.19 -19.61 10.65
C LEU A 279 -10.62 -18.90 9.35
N ALA A 280 -9.66 -18.39 8.57
CA ALA A 280 -9.95 -17.77 7.29
C ALA A 280 -10.61 -18.75 6.30
N GLU A 281 -10.10 -19.99 6.23
CA GLU A 281 -10.69 -21.06 5.41
C GLU A 281 -12.10 -21.43 5.91
N GLU A 282 -12.32 -21.54 7.22
CA GLU A 282 -13.64 -21.75 7.83
C GLU A 282 -14.62 -20.62 7.50
N CYS A 283 -14.14 -19.37 7.44
CA CYS A 283 -14.90 -18.21 6.99
C CYS A 283 -15.09 -18.16 5.46
N GLY A 284 -14.54 -19.09 4.68
CA GLY A 284 -14.65 -19.16 3.24
C GLY A 284 -13.73 -18.21 2.47
N LEU A 285 -12.60 -17.81 3.03
CA LEU A 285 -11.56 -17.03 2.39
C LEU A 285 -10.48 -17.96 1.82
N PHE A 286 -9.80 -17.50 0.77
CA PHE A 286 -8.60 -18.18 0.27
C PHE A 286 -7.41 -17.86 1.19
N HIS A 287 -6.86 -18.86 1.87
CA HIS A 287 -5.72 -18.67 2.76
C HIS A 287 -4.39 -18.80 2.01
N ILE A 288 -3.53 -17.79 2.17
CA ILE A 288 -2.13 -17.81 1.75
C ILE A 288 -1.25 -17.88 2.99
N ASP A 289 -0.47 -18.96 3.11
CA ASP A 289 0.46 -19.17 4.21
C ASP A 289 1.61 -18.16 4.15
N GLY A 290 1.55 -17.12 4.99
CA GLY A 290 2.54 -16.06 5.06
C GLY A 290 3.96 -16.55 5.38
N GLN A 291 4.08 -17.70 6.06
CA GLN A 291 5.38 -18.30 6.38
C GLN A 291 6.15 -18.76 5.12
N LYS A 292 5.48 -18.86 3.97
CA LYS A 292 6.09 -19.25 2.70
C LYS A 292 6.44 -18.05 1.80
N LEU A 293 6.08 -16.83 2.20
CA LEU A 293 6.21 -15.67 1.31
C LEU A 293 7.61 -15.05 1.36
N VAL A 294 8.26 -15.01 2.52
CA VAL A 294 9.60 -14.41 2.70
C VAL A 294 10.52 -15.45 3.37
N PRO A 295 11.79 -15.57 2.93
CA PRO A 295 12.73 -16.47 3.59
C PRO A 295 12.90 -16.13 5.09
N HIS A 296 13.00 -17.16 5.95
CA HIS A 296 13.16 -17.03 7.41
C HIS A 296 14.60 -16.68 7.79
N LEU A 297 15.11 -15.58 7.27
CA LEU A 297 16.47 -15.09 7.48
C LEU A 297 16.45 -13.58 7.69
N SER A 298 17.08 -13.12 8.76
CA SER A 298 17.17 -11.69 9.13
C SER A 298 17.66 -10.77 8.00
N ALA A 299 18.48 -11.29 7.08
CA ALA A 299 19.00 -10.52 5.93
C ALA A 299 17.91 -10.03 4.96
N PHE A 300 16.70 -10.60 4.99
CA PHE A 300 15.56 -10.17 4.18
C PHE A 300 14.69 -9.11 4.86
N TYR A 301 15.07 -8.66 6.06
CA TYR A 301 14.32 -7.71 6.88
C TYR A 301 15.20 -6.51 7.23
N SER A 302 14.69 -5.30 7.05
CA SER A 302 15.42 -4.04 7.30
C SER A 302 15.76 -3.86 8.78
N ASP A 303 14.85 -4.24 9.66
CA ASP A 303 15.02 -4.22 11.12
C ASP A 303 15.52 -5.57 11.67
N LEU A 304 15.89 -6.48 10.78
CA LEU A 304 16.37 -7.83 11.03
C LEU A 304 15.30 -8.81 11.59
N THR A 305 14.08 -8.34 11.84
CA THR A 305 13.07 -9.12 12.58
C THR A 305 11.65 -9.09 12.02
N LEU A 306 11.17 -7.97 11.46
CA LEU A 306 9.75 -7.76 11.19
C LEU A 306 9.44 -7.22 9.79
N HIS A 307 10.09 -6.10 9.40
CA HIS A 307 9.74 -5.42 8.16
C HIS A 307 10.68 -5.87 7.02
N PRO A 308 10.15 -6.50 5.96
CA PRO A 308 10.96 -6.88 4.82
C PRO A 308 11.68 -5.67 4.20
N ASN A 309 12.92 -5.86 3.76
CA ASN A 309 13.61 -4.93 2.88
C ASN A 309 13.20 -5.17 1.41
N ASP A 310 13.75 -4.40 0.47
CA ASP A 310 13.38 -4.50 -0.96
C ASP A 310 13.57 -5.92 -1.53
N LEU A 311 14.59 -6.65 -1.06
CA LEU A 311 14.81 -8.04 -1.45
C LEU A 311 13.76 -8.97 -0.83
N GLY A 312 13.43 -8.79 0.46
CA GLY A 312 12.37 -9.52 1.13
C GLY A 312 11.01 -9.30 0.46
N PHE A 313 10.69 -8.06 0.09
CA PHE A 313 9.48 -7.74 -0.66
C PHE A 313 9.47 -8.34 -2.08
N SER A 314 10.63 -8.58 -2.68
CA SER A 314 10.72 -9.29 -3.96
C SER A 314 10.22 -10.72 -3.84
N PHE A 315 10.71 -11.45 -2.83
CA PHE A 315 10.24 -12.80 -2.54
C PHE A 315 8.75 -12.82 -2.16
N TYR A 316 8.32 -11.86 -1.33
CA TYR A 316 6.92 -11.74 -0.93
C TYR A 316 6.01 -11.64 -2.16
N ALA A 317 6.30 -10.68 -3.05
CA ALA A 317 5.48 -10.44 -4.24
C ALA A 317 5.47 -11.65 -5.19
N GLU A 318 6.64 -12.26 -5.46
CA GLU A 318 6.75 -13.42 -6.34
C GLU A 318 5.96 -14.61 -5.82
N ASN A 319 6.12 -14.95 -4.54
CA ASN A 319 5.42 -16.07 -3.93
C ASN A 319 3.92 -15.80 -3.78
N PHE A 320 3.51 -14.54 -3.49
CA PHE A 320 2.11 -14.15 -3.49
C PHE A 320 1.46 -14.31 -4.88
N VAL A 321 2.12 -13.81 -5.94
CA VAL A 321 1.61 -13.95 -7.30
C VAL A 321 1.46 -15.42 -7.68
N ARG A 322 2.42 -16.28 -7.34
CA ARG A 322 2.30 -17.73 -7.56
C ARG A 322 1.07 -18.29 -6.85
N ALA A 323 0.88 -17.95 -5.55
CA ALA A 323 -0.25 -18.45 -4.77
C ALA A 323 -1.61 -18.04 -5.34
N ILE A 324 -1.76 -16.80 -5.85
CA ILE A 324 -3.03 -16.33 -6.43
C ILE A 324 -3.25 -16.79 -7.89
N CYS A 325 -2.21 -17.16 -8.61
CA CYS A 325 -2.38 -17.74 -9.95
C CYS A 325 -2.87 -19.21 -9.92
N ASP A 326 -2.71 -19.88 -8.77
CA ASP A 326 -3.22 -21.23 -8.53
C ASP A 326 -4.64 -21.20 -7.94
N PHE A 327 -5.20 -20.02 -7.72
CA PHE A 327 -6.55 -19.72 -7.17
C PHE A 327 -7.53 -19.31 -8.28
#